data_6ad7f84532913de88de481c73e51c90f
#
_entry.id   6ad7f84532913de88de481c73e51c90f
#
_cell.length_a   1.000
_cell.length_b   1.000
_cell.length_c   1.000
_cell.angle_alpha   90.00
_cell.angle_beta   90.00
_cell.angle_gamma   90.00
#
_symmetry.space_group_name_H-M   'P 1'
#
loop_
_entity.id
_entity.type
_entity.pdbx_description
1 polymer ?
#
loop_
_entity_poly.entity_id
_entity_poly.type
_entity_poly.pdbx_seq_one_letter_code
_entity_poly.pdbx_strand_id
1 'polypeptide(L)'
;MISQQQLSAMAENVAKIRETMAQAARKAGRDPAEILLCAACKTRTVEEVAASAALPIDLFGENHVQELVEKTDAGAYLGKPGHFIGHLQTNKVNKVVGRAALIESVDSVRLLEKIEHAAAAADLTQDILIEINIGEESSKSGVDVDELWSLAQMAMEQPHIRLRGLMAIPPAAAQPDETRAFFARMRELLTQAQTRFGKELNVLSMGMSGDYPIAIEEGATIVRIGTAIYGARDYSKK
;
A
#
# COMPACT_ATOMS: atom_id res chain seq x y z
N MET A 1 1.55 26.18 6.99
CA MET A 1 0.68 26.29 5.75
C MET A 1 1.58 26.08 4.53
N ILE A 2 1.14 25.29 3.56
CA ILE A 2 1.87 25.13 2.29
C ILE A 2 1.63 26.36 1.40
N SER A 3 2.58 26.66 0.52
CA SER A 3 2.43 27.76 -0.44
C SER A 3 1.50 27.37 -1.60
N GLN A 4 0.87 28.35 -2.24
CA GLN A 4 0.06 28.15 -3.44
C GLN A 4 0.87 27.48 -4.56
N GLN A 5 2.15 27.82 -4.67
CA GLN A 5 3.06 27.21 -5.66
C GLN A 5 3.29 25.70 -5.38
N GLN A 6 3.46 25.31 -4.13
CA GLN A 6 3.58 23.89 -3.76
C GLN A 6 2.31 23.11 -4.06
N LEU A 7 1.14 23.68 -3.76
CA LEU A 7 -0.15 23.04 -4.07
C LEU A 7 -0.34 22.88 -5.59
N SER A 8 -0.03 23.93 -6.38
CA SER A 8 -0.11 23.87 -7.85
C SER A 8 0.81 22.77 -8.41
N ALA A 9 2.05 22.70 -7.93
CA ALA A 9 3.00 21.66 -8.37
C ALA A 9 2.50 20.25 -8.03
N MET A 10 1.93 20.05 -6.83
CA MET A 10 1.32 18.76 -6.47
C MET A 10 0.14 18.41 -7.38
N ALA A 11 -0.72 19.38 -7.68
CA ALA A 11 -1.88 19.18 -8.57
C ALA A 11 -1.44 18.76 -9.98
N GLU A 12 -0.44 19.43 -10.55
CA GLU A 12 0.14 19.08 -11.85
C GLU A 12 0.75 17.68 -11.84
N ASN A 13 1.49 17.34 -10.78
CA ASN A 13 2.08 16.02 -10.63
C ASN A 13 1.01 14.92 -10.57
N VAL A 14 -0.04 15.11 -9.75
CA VAL A 14 -1.14 14.15 -9.63
C VAL A 14 -1.87 13.99 -10.97
N ALA A 15 -2.11 15.08 -11.70
CA ALA A 15 -2.74 15.02 -13.03
C ALA A 15 -1.91 14.17 -14.01
N LYS A 16 -0.58 14.39 -14.09
CA LYS A 16 0.33 13.59 -14.92
C LYS A 16 0.34 12.12 -14.52
N ILE A 17 0.37 11.84 -13.20
CA ILE A 17 0.32 10.46 -12.69
C ILE A 17 -0.97 9.79 -13.12
N ARG A 18 -2.12 10.44 -12.95
CA ARG A 18 -3.43 9.90 -13.33
C ARG A 18 -3.53 9.62 -14.83
N GLU A 19 -2.99 10.50 -15.67
CA GLU A 19 -2.92 10.28 -17.11
C GLU A 19 -2.08 9.05 -17.45
N THR A 20 -0.88 8.92 -16.86
CA THR A 20 -0.01 7.76 -17.06
C THR A 20 -0.63 6.48 -16.57
N MET A 21 -1.31 6.49 -15.39
CA MET A 21 -2.08 5.35 -14.89
C MET A 21 -3.14 4.90 -15.89
N ALA A 22 -3.91 5.86 -16.43
CA ALA A 22 -4.95 5.57 -17.39
C ALA A 22 -4.39 5.01 -18.71
N GLN A 23 -3.26 5.51 -19.19
CA GLN A 23 -2.58 4.99 -20.38
C GLN A 23 -2.11 3.54 -20.16
N ALA A 24 -1.45 3.25 -19.02
CA ALA A 24 -0.98 1.92 -18.69
C ALA A 24 -2.15 0.91 -18.55
N ALA A 25 -3.26 1.33 -17.90
CA ALA A 25 -4.44 0.51 -17.78
C ALA A 25 -5.04 0.15 -19.14
N ARG A 26 -5.27 1.14 -20.02
CA ARG A 26 -5.81 0.92 -21.37
C ARG A 26 -4.89 0.02 -22.20
N LYS A 27 -3.57 0.20 -22.11
CA LYS A 27 -2.58 -0.66 -22.78
C LYS A 27 -2.72 -2.13 -22.37
N ALA A 28 -3.07 -2.39 -21.12
CA ALA A 28 -3.32 -3.72 -20.56
C ALA A 28 -4.77 -4.21 -20.74
N GLY A 29 -5.63 -3.46 -21.43
CA GLY A 29 -7.05 -3.82 -21.61
C GLY A 29 -7.88 -3.71 -20.33
N ARG A 30 -7.43 -2.89 -19.34
CA ARG A 30 -8.08 -2.70 -18.04
C ARG A 30 -8.81 -1.37 -17.95
N ASP A 31 -9.84 -1.31 -17.11
CA ASP A 31 -10.48 -0.05 -16.78
C ASP A 31 -9.58 0.78 -15.82
N PRO A 32 -9.21 2.04 -16.18
CA PRO A 32 -8.47 2.91 -15.27
C PRO A 32 -9.14 3.13 -13.90
N ALA A 33 -10.47 3.01 -13.81
CA ALA A 33 -11.22 3.18 -12.57
C ALA A 33 -10.97 2.05 -11.54
N GLU A 34 -10.44 0.91 -11.97
CA GLU A 34 -10.09 -0.20 -11.08
C GLU A 34 -8.80 0.02 -10.29
N ILE A 35 -8.05 1.08 -10.60
CA ILE A 35 -6.70 1.29 -10.07
C ILE A 35 -6.68 2.50 -9.15
N LEU A 36 -6.38 2.26 -7.88
CA LEU A 36 -6.32 3.29 -6.86
C LEU A 36 -4.92 3.91 -6.75
N LEU A 37 -4.89 5.23 -6.66
CA LEU A 37 -3.69 6.00 -6.36
C LEU A 37 -3.55 6.18 -4.85
N CYS A 38 -2.58 5.50 -4.27
CA CYS A 38 -2.12 5.72 -2.90
C CYS A 38 -1.04 6.79 -2.88
N ALA A 39 -1.28 7.91 -2.22
CA ALA A 39 -0.24 8.88 -1.93
C ALA A 39 0.59 8.42 -0.73
N ALA A 40 1.84 7.98 -0.96
CA ALA A 40 2.77 7.60 0.09
C ALA A 40 3.32 8.87 0.74
N CYS A 41 2.73 9.28 1.87
CA CYS A 41 2.93 10.58 2.50
C CYS A 41 3.88 10.56 3.72
N LYS A 42 4.73 9.53 3.82
CA LYS A 42 5.79 9.49 4.83
C LYS A 42 6.67 10.74 4.78
N THR A 43 7.02 11.27 5.95
CA THR A 43 7.80 12.50 6.14
C THR A 43 7.11 13.80 5.67
N ARG A 44 5.82 13.75 5.34
CA ARG A 44 5.04 14.94 4.99
C ARG A 44 4.27 15.44 6.21
N THR A 45 4.13 16.76 6.30
CA THR A 45 3.38 17.36 7.41
C THR A 45 1.89 17.14 7.28
N VAL A 46 1.16 17.31 8.38
CA VAL A 46 -0.31 17.27 8.41
C VAL A 46 -0.91 18.23 7.36
N GLU A 47 -0.35 19.44 7.25
CA GLU A 47 -0.83 20.46 6.31
C GLU A 47 -0.59 20.08 4.85
N GLU A 48 0.59 19.47 4.53
CA GLU A 48 0.87 19.00 3.17
C GLU A 48 -0.10 17.88 2.76
N VAL A 49 -0.37 16.95 3.68
CA VAL A 49 -1.30 15.84 3.44
C VAL A 49 -2.72 16.35 3.29
N ALA A 50 -3.20 17.22 4.20
CA ALA A 50 -4.53 17.79 4.12
C ALA A 50 -4.76 18.60 2.82
N ALA A 51 -3.76 19.37 2.39
CA ALA A 51 -3.84 20.08 1.12
C ALA A 51 -3.88 19.13 -0.09
N SER A 52 -3.09 18.05 -0.08
CA SER A 52 -3.13 17.05 -1.15
C SER A 52 -4.40 16.21 -1.16
N ALA A 53 -5.12 16.13 -0.04
CA ALA A 53 -6.38 15.38 0.05
C ALA A 53 -7.52 15.98 -0.77
N ALA A 54 -7.42 17.26 -1.16
CA ALA A 54 -8.35 17.88 -2.11
C ALA A 54 -8.09 17.48 -3.57
N LEU A 55 -6.93 16.86 -3.87
CA LEU A 55 -6.56 16.40 -5.20
C LEU A 55 -7.18 15.03 -5.52
N PRO A 56 -7.17 14.59 -6.79
CA PRO A 56 -7.69 13.28 -7.18
C PRO A 56 -6.74 12.13 -6.76
N ILE A 57 -6.55 11.98 -5.46
CA ILE A 57 -5.86 10.89 -4.75
C ILE A 57 -6.96 10.04 -4.09
N ASP A 58 -6.86 8.71 -4.17
CA ASP A 58 -7.92 7.84 -3.64
C ASP A 58 -7.71 7.53 -2.16
N LEU A 59 -6.46 7.36 -1.75
CA LEU A 59 -6.09 6.97 -0.38
C LEU A 59 -4.67 7.43 -0.03
N PHE A 60 -4.33 7.38 1.25
CA PHE A 60 -3.03 7.79 1.78
C PHE A 60 -2.30 6.62 2.41
N GLY A 61 -0.98 6.54 2.23
CA GLY A 61 -0.14 5.49 2.79
C GLY A 61 0.94 6.04 3.73
N GLU A 62 1.02 5.48 4.94
CA GLU A 62 2.03 5.83 5.93
C GLU A 62 2.98 4.67 6.21
N ASN A 63 4.27 5.01 6.37
CA ASN A 63 5.29 4.03 6.72
C ASN A 63 5.61 3.99 8.22
N HIS A 64 5.26 5.05 8.95
CA HIS A 64 5.57 5.21 10.37
C HIS A 64 4.30 5.34 11.19
N VAL A 65 4.21 4.54 12.27
CA VAL A 65 3.03 4.51 13.13
C VAL A 65 2.71 5.87 13.75
N GLN A 66 3.75 6.63 14.11
CA GLN A 66 3.56 7.98 14.68
C GLN A 66 2.90 8.92 13.68
N GLU A 67 3.34 8.87 12.41
CA GLU A 67 2.78 9.69 11.33
C GLU A 67 1.33 9.30 11.02
N LEU A 68 1.01 7.99 10.99
CA LEU A 68 -0.37 7.52 10.82
C LEU A 68 -1.27 8.07 11.94
N VAL A 69 -0.85 7.94 13.20
CA VAL A 69 -1.63 8.41 14.36
C VAL A 69 -1.83 9.92 14.27
N GLU A 70 -0.76 10.70 14.11
CA GLU A 70 -0.81 12.16 14.04
C GLU A 70 -1.75 12.64 12.94
N LYS A 71 -1.63 12.11 11.72
CA LYS A 71 -2.41 12.56 10.57
C LYS A 71 -3.86 12.09 10.63
N THR A 72 -4.12 10.90 11.19
CA THR A 72 -5.49 10.41 11.43
C THR A 72 -6.18 11.25 12.48
N ASP A 73 -5.54 11.49 13.63
CA ASP A 73 -6.11 12.25 14.73
C ASP A 73 -6.33 13.73 14.34
N ALA A 74 -5.49 14.27 13.44
CA ALA A 74 -5.67 15.61 12.86
C ALA A 74 -6.71 15.68 11.71
N GLY A 75 -7.28 14.56 11.26
CA GLY A 75 -8.20 14.51 10.13
C GLY A 75 -7.59 14.89 8.78
N ALA A 76 -6.26 14.71 8.62
CA ALA A 76 -5.52 15.17 7.45
C ALA A 76 -5.95 14.51 6.14
N TYR A 77 -6.56 13.34 6.19
CA TYR A 77 -7.00 12.60 4.99
C TYR A 77 -8.37 13.07 4.44
N LEU A 78 -9.04 14.00 5.10
CA LEU A 78 -10.35 14.54 4.71
C LEU A 78 -11.39 13.45 4.37
N GLY A 79 -11.43 12.39 5.19
CA GLY A 79 -12.35 11.26 5.03
C GLY A 79 -11.90 10.18 4.04
N LYS A 80 -10.77 10.36 3.35
CA LYS A 80 -10.19 9.30 2.51
C LYS A 80 -9.50 8.23 3.35
N PRO A 81 -9.41 6.97 2.89
CA PRO A 81 -8.76 5.89 3.64
C PRO A 81 -7.27 6.18 3.89
N GLY A 82 -6.81 5.91 5.10
CA GLY A 82 -5.40 5.83 5.44
C GLY A 82 -4.95 4.36 5.50
N HIS A 83 -3.92 3.97 4.76
CA HIS A 83 -3.31 2.64 4.80
C HIS A 83 -1.99 2.67 5.56
N PHE A 84 -1.66 1.59 6.23
CA PHE A 84 -0.32 1.39 6.78
C PHE A 84 0.48 0.52 5.80
N ILE A 85 1.53 1.08 5.21
CA ILE A 85 2.32 0.48 4.12
C ILE A 85 3.79 0.27 4.49
N GLY A 86 4.19 0.49 5.75
CA GLY A 86 5.54 0.27 6.25
C GLY A 86 5.63 -0.97 7.13
N HIS A 87 6.86 -1.38 7.49
CA HIS A 87 7.05 -2.50 8.41
C HIS A 87 6.41 -2.22 9.78
N LEU A 88 5.49 -3.10 10.19
CA LEU A 88 4.74 -2.97 11.45
C LEU A 88 5.37 -3.80 12.57
N GLN A 89 5.98 -3.13 13.53
CA GLN A 89 6.47 -3.79 14.74
C GLN A 89 5.29 -4.25 15.63
N THR A 90 5.35 -5.47 16.15
CA THR A 90 4.27 -6.08 16.95
C THR A 90 3.86 -5.27 18.19
N ASN A 91 4.81 -4.54 18.81
CA ASN A 91 4.53 -3.68 19.98
C ASN A 91 3.79 -2.37 19.61
N LYS A 92 3.61 -2.08 18.33
CA LYS A 92 2.91 -0.86 17.85
C LYS A 92 1.54 -1.16 17.23
N VAL A 93 1.15 -2.43 17.09
CA VAL A 93 -0.08 -2.89 16.45
C VAL A 93 -1.32 -2.18 17.00
N ASN A 94 -1.46 -2.04 18.32
CA ASN A 94 -2.61 -1.40 18.96
C ASN A 94 -2.81 0.10 18.57
N LYS A 95 -1.78 0.73 17.99
CA LYS A 95 -1.89 2.12 17.50
C LYS A 95 -2.34 2.19 16.04
N VAL A 96 -2.28 1.07 15.32
CA VAL A 96 -2.56 0.98 13.88
C VAL A 96 -3.94 0.38 13.62
N VAL A 97 -4.27 -0.70 14.33
CA VAL A 97 -5.59 -1.37 14.23
C VAL A 97 -6.71 -0.37 14.52
N GLY A 98 -7.72 -0.33 13.63
CA GLY A 98 -8.84 0.60 13.68
C GLY A 98 -8.54 2.04 13.21
N ARG A 99 -7.25 2.42 13.03
CA ARG A 99 -6.86 3.68 12.39
C ARG A 99 -6.53 3.49 10.92
N ALA A 100 -5.79 2.45 10.58
CA ALA A 100 -5.56 2.09 9.20
C ALA A 100 -6.78 1.35 8.63
N ALA A 101 -7.30 1.81 7.50
CA ALA A 101 -8.34 1.10 6.76
C ALA A 101 -7.81 -0.25 6.22
N LEU A 102 -6.51 -0.30 5.89
CA LEU A 102 -5.82 -1.50 5.41
C LEU A 102 -4.38 -1.51 5.95
N ILE A 103 -3.94 -2.66 6.49
CA ILE A 103 -2.55 -2.92 6.84
C ILE A 103 -1.96 -3.77 5.72
N GLU A 104 -1.02 -3.21 4.94
CA GLU A 104 -0.50 -3.86 3.73
C GLU A 104 0.76 -4.71 3.96
N SER A 105 1.31 -4.70 5.18
CA SER A 105 2.64 -5.21 5.51
C SER A 105 2.63 -6.39 6.49
N VAL A 106 1.66 -7.29 6.37
CA VAL A 106 1.64 -8.49 7.22
C VAL A 106 2.59 -9.53 6.65
N ASP A 107 3.67 -9.82 7.41
CA ASP A 107 4.81 -10.60 6.97
C ASP A 107 5.13 -11.81 7.88
N SER A 108 4.28 -12.09 8.86
CA SER A 108 4.53 -13.20 9.80
C SER A 108 3.29 -13.61 10.57
N VAL A 109 3.27 -14.86 11.00
CA VAL A 109 2.23 -15.40 11.90
C VAL A 109 2.15 -14.58 13.20
N ARG A 110 3.29 -14.24 13.78
CA ARG A 110 3.35 -13.44 15.01
C ARG A 110 2.69 -12.06 14.85
N LEU A 111 2.87 -11.41 13.69
CA LEU A 111 2.24 -10.12 13.42
C LEU A 111 0.73 -10.30 13.19
N LEU A 112 0.32 -11.31 12.43
CA LEU A 112 -1.08 -11.66 12.20
C LEU A 112 -1.85 -11.87 13.51
N GLU A 113 -1.31 -12.70 14.41
CA GLU A 113 -1.90 -12.97 15.72
C GLU A 113 -2.04 -11.70 16.58
N LYS A 114 -1.06 -10.79 16.51
CA LYS A 114 -1.13 -9.51 17.23
C LYS A 114 -2.19 -8.58 16.66
N ILE A 115 -2.37 -8.56 15.33
CA ILE A 115 -3.42 -7.77 14.68
C ILE A 115 -4.79 -8.35 15.04
N GLU A 116 -4.98 -9.67 14.97
CA GLU A 116 -6.22 -10.35 15.37
C GLU A 116 -6.58 -10.02 16.83
N HIS A 117 -5.63 -10.18 17.75
CA HIS A 117 -5.88 -9.89 19.16
C HIS A 117 -6.28 -8.41 19.39
N ALA A 118 -5.65 -7.48 18.70
CA ALA A 118 -5.98 -6.05 18.80
C ALA A 118 -7.34 -5.72 18.17
N ALA A 119 -7.67 -6.34 17.04
CA ALA A 119 -8.95 -6.17 16.34
C ALA A 119 -10.11 -6.74 17.21
N ALA A 120 -9.93 -7.93 17.76
CA ALA A 120 -10.88 -8.53 18.70
C ALA A 120 -11.12 -7.65 19.93
N ALA A 121 -10.05 -7.13 20.54
CA ALA A 121 -10.16 -6.23 21.70
C ALA A 121 -10.88 -4.90 21.39
N ALA A 122 -10.87 -4.47 20.15
CA ALA A 122 -11.53 -3.26 19.66
C ALA A 122 -12.92 -3.54 19.04
N ASP A 123 -13.37 -4.79 19.03
CA ASP A 123 -14.63 -5.26 18.41
C ASP A 123 -14.80 -4.79 16.96
N LEU A 124 -13.74 -4.97 16.16
CA LEU A 124 -13.74 -4.61 14.74
C LEU A 124 -13.07 -5.70 13.88
N THR A 125 -13.31 -5.65 12.57
CA THR A 125 -12.59 -6.46 11.59
C THR A 125 -11.55 -5.60 10.89
N GLN A 126 -10.28 -6.04 10.89
CA GLN A 126 -9.17 -5.34 10.25
C GLN A 126 -8.87 -5.95 8.88
N ASP A 127 -8.90 -5.10 7.84
CA ASP A 127 -8.45 -5.49 6.50
C ASP A 127 -6.91 -5.56 6.47
N ILE A 128 -6.39 -6.62 5.83
CA ILE A 128 -4.94 -6.82 5.70
C ILE A 128 -4.55 -7.26 4.28
N LEU A 129 -3.28 -7.01 3.90
CA LEU A 129 -2.58 -7.71 2.82
C LEU A 129 -1.42 -8.49 3.41
N ILE A 130 -1.04 -9.59 2.75
CA ILE A 130 0.21 -10.28 3.03
C ILE A 130 1.30 -9.65 2.17
N GLU A 131 2.40 -9.21 2.80
CA GLU A 131 3.59 -8.73 2.11
C GLU A 131 4.47 -9.89 1.70
N ILE A 132 4.82 -9.96 0.40
CA ILE A 132 5.66 -11.01 -0.19
C ILE A 132 7.06 -10.44 -0.45
N ASN A 133 8.09 -11.14 0.01
CA ASN A 133 9.49 -10.90 -0.36
C ASN A 133 9.75 -11.46 -1.76
N ILE A 134 9.20 -10.81 -2.80
CA ILE A 134 9.23 -11.32 -4.17
C ILE A 134 10.62 -11.34 -4.78
N GLY A 135 11.56 -10.60 -4.25
CA GLY A 135 12.95 -10.54 -4.69
C GLY A 135 13.89 -11.47 -3.93
N GLU A 136 13.40 -12.23 -2.95
CA GLU A 136 14.17 -13.12 -2.09
C GLU A 136 15.39 -12.44 -1.42
N GLU A 137 15.26 -11.13 -1.13
CA GLU A 137 16.31 -10.35 -0.48
C GLU A 137 16.23 -10.53 1.04
N SER A 138 17.25 -11.13 1.66
CA SER A 138 17.32 -11.41 3.11
C SER A 138 17.21 -10.17 4.00
N SER A 139 17.43 -8.98 3.46
CA SER A 139 17.35 -7.70 4.18
C SER A 139 15.98 -7.02 4.12
N LYS A 140 15.01 -7.57 3.37
CA LYS A 140 13.67 -7.01 3.20
C LYS A 140 12.61 -7.73 4.02
N SER A 141 11.52 -7.01 4.31
CA SER A 141 10.29 -7.56 4.88
C SER A 141 9.54 -8.40 3.85
N GLY A 142 8.57 -9.13 4.33
CA GLY A 142 7.73 -10.01 3.52
C GLY A 142 8.01 -11.47 3.77
N VAL A 143 6.99 -12.30 3.62
CA VAL A 143 7.12 -13.76 3.69
C VAL A 143 7.70 -14.30 2.39
N ASP A 144 8.40 -15.41 2.46
CA ASP A 144 8.78 -16.17 1.28
C ASP A 144 7.53 -16.77 0.62
N VAL A 145 7.61 -17.03 -0.69
CA VAL A 145 6.47 -17.56 -1.46
C VAL A 145 5.94 -18.89 -0.88
N ASP A 146 6.82 -19.71 -0.34
CA ASP A 146 6.44 -21.00 0.26
C ASP A 146 5.63 -20.84 1.56
N GLU A 147 5.89 -19.76 2.32
CA GLU A 147 5.21 -19.45 3.56
C GLU A 147 3.85 -18.75 3.34
N LEU A 148 3.64 -18.15 2.16
CA LEU A 148 2.42 -17.44 1.80
C LEU A 148 1.16 -18.26 2.11
N TRP A 149 1.14 -19.52 1.72
CA TRP A 149 -0.08 -20.33 1.76
C TRP A 149 -0.50 -20.67 3.18
N SER A 150 0.45 -20.95 4.05
CA SER A 150 0.19 -21.20 5.47
C SER A 150 -0.29 -19.94 6.19
N LEU A 151 0.35 -18.79 5.91
CA LEU A 151 -0.05 -17.52 6.49
C LEU A 151 -1.44 -17.07 6.00
N ALA A 152 -1.73 -17.25 4.70
CA ALA A 152 -3.04 -16.95 4.14
C ALA A 152 -4.14 -17.83 4.72
N GLN A 153 -3.91 -19.15 4.87
CA GLN A 153 -4.85 -20.05 5.51
C GLN A 153 -5.14 -19.61 6.95
N MET A 154 -4.11 -19.30 7.72
CA MET A 154 -4.28 -18.80 9.09
C MET A 154 -5.07 -17.48 9.13
N ALA A 155 -4.79 -16.55 8.20
CA ALA A 155 -5.52 -15.27 8.12
C ALA A 155 -7.01 -15.47 7.82
N MET A 156 -7.36 -16.42 6.94
CA MET A 156 -8.74 -16.74 6.59
C MET A 156 -9.53 -17.39 7.75
N GLU A 157 -8.84 -18.00 8.72
CA GLU A 157 -9.44 -18.61 9.90
C GLU A 157 -9.67 -17.63 11.06
N GLN A 158 -9.11 -16.39 10.98
CA GLN A 158 -9.23 -15.40 12.04
C GLN A 158 -10.56 -14.62 11.92
N PRO A 159 -11.38 -14.56 12.99
CA PRO A 159 -12.71 -13.94 12.94
C PRO A 159 -12.68 -12.40 12.80
N HIS A 160 -11.59 -11.75 13.24
CA HIS A 160 -11.47 -10.28 13.20
C HIS A 160 -10.46 -9.80 12.15
N ILE A 161 -10.05 -10.68 11.24
CA ILE A 161 -9.20 -10.36 10.09
C ILE A 161 -9.97 -10.56 8.80
N ARG A 162 -9.75 -9.67 7.84
CA ARG A 162 -10.21 -9.86 6.48
C ARG A 162 -9.02 -9.73 5.53
N LEU A 163 -8.55 -10.87 5.00
CA LEU A 163 -7.51 -10.90 3.99
C LEU A 163 -8.07 -10.39 2.66
N ARG A 164 -7.47 -9.33 2.13
CA ARG A 164 -7.91 -8.66 0.89
C ARG A 164 -7.04 -8.97 -0.31
N GLY A 165 -5.83 -9.47 -0.10
CA GLY A 165 -4.90 -9.75 -1.19
C GLY A 165 -3.44 -9.68 -0.77
N LEU A 166 -2.58 -9.24 -1.70
CA LEU A 166 -1.14 -9.28 -1.58
C LEU A 166 -0.49 -7.91 -1.79
N MET A 167 0.70 -7.72 -1.21
CA MET A 167 1.56 -6.56 -1.42
C MET A 167 2.99 -7.01 -1.71
N ALA A 168 3.72 -6.27 -2.55
CA ALA A 168 5.15 -6.45 -2.72
C ALA A 168 5.89 -5.15 -3.05
N ILE A 169 7.19 -5.14 -2.72
CA ILE A 169 8.15 -4.12 -3.12
C ILE A 169 9.33 -4.84 -3.77
N PRO A 170 9.43 -4.88 -5.11
CA PRO A 170 10.55 -5.50 -5.81
C PRO A 170 11.90 -4.87 -5.45
N PRO A 171 13.03 -5.55 -5.76
CA PRO A 171 14.35 -4.98 -5.61
C PRO A 171 14.50 -3.63 -6.32
N ALA A 172 15.02 -2.62 -5.61
CA ALA A 172 15.14 -1.27 -6.15
C ALA A 172 16.13 -1.16 -7.32
N ALA A 173 17.07 -2.10 -7.43
CA ALA A 173 18.07 -2.16 -8.48
C ALA A 173 17.64 -3.03 -9.69
N ALA A 174 16.44 -3.62 -9.66
CA ALA A 174 15.95 -4.46 -10.74
C ALA A 174 15.80 -3.67 -12.06
N GLN A 175 16.20 -4.27 -13.15
CA GLN A 175 15.98 -3.71 -14.47
C GLN A 175 14.48 -3.79 -14.84
N PRO A 176 14.00 -3.00 -15.80
CA PRO A 176 12.57 -2.97 -16.15
C PRO A 176 11.96 -4.35 -16.47
N ASP A 177 12.68 -5.20 -17.16
CA ASP A 177 12.22 -6.56 -17.50
C ASP A 177 12.17 -7.48 -16.27
N GLU A 178 13.13 -7.36 -15.35
CA GLU A 178 13.13 -8.08 -14.08
C GLU A 178 11.97 -7.58 -13.19
N THR A 179 11.77 -6.26 -13.14
CA THR A 179 10.65 -5.65 -12.41
C THR A 179 9.31 -6.15 -12.94
N ARG A 180 9.16 -6.26 -14.26
CA ARG A 180 7.97 -6.84 -14.90
C ARG A 180 7.77 -8.29 -14.49
N ALA A 181 8.82 -9.10 -14.48
CA ALA A 181 8.75 -10.50 -14.07
C ALA A 181 8.28 -10.64 -12.62
N PHE A 182 8.77 -9.81 -11.69
CA PHE A 182 8.31 -9.79 -10.30
C PHE A 182 6.81 -9.44 -10.21
N PHE A 183 6.35 -8.42 -10.93
CA PHE A 183 4.93 -8.03 -10.91
C PHE A 183 4.03 -9.09 -11.57
N ALA A 184 4.46 -9.71 -12.66
CA ALA A 184 3.74 -10.83 -13.26
C ALA A 184 3.62 -12.02 -12.29
N ARG A 185 4.69 -12.32 -11.55
CA ARG A 185 4.67 -13.36 -10.52
C ARG A 185 3.70 -13.03 -9.39
N MET A 186 3.62 -11.77 -8.96
CA MET A 186 2.64 -11.32 -7.95
C MET A 186 1.20 -11.50 -8.43
N ARG A 187 0.90 -11.20 -9.71
CA ARG A 187 -0.41 -11.45 -10.31
C ARG A 187 -0.77 -12.93 -10.28
N GLU A 188 0.18 -13.81 -10.64
CA GLU A 188 -0.01 -15.26 -10.58
C GLU A 188 -0.31 -15.74 -9.16
N LEU A 189 0.43 -15.27 -8.16
CA LEU A 189 0.21 -15.61 -6.76
C LEU A 189 -1.17 -15.17 -6.28
N LEU A 190 -1.61 -13.96 -6.65
CA LEU A 190 -2.97 -13.50 -6.33
C LEU A 190 -4.03 -14.38 -7.00
N THR A 191 -3.85 -14.77 -8.26
CA THR A 191 -4.78 -15.67 -8.96
C THR A 191 -4.85 -17.04 -8.29
N GLN A 192 -3.72 -17.57 -7.83
CA GLN A 192 -3.68 -18.82 -7.07
C GLN A 192 -4.37 -18.66 -5.70
N ALA A 193 -4.16 -17.53 -5.02
CA ALA A 193 -4.84 -17.22 -3.76
C ALA A 193 -6.35 -17.13 -3.95
N GLN A 194 -6.83 -16.46 -5.00
CA GLN A 194 -8.25 -16.40 -5.36
C GLN A 194 -8.87 -17.78 -5.62
N THR A 195 -8.11 -18.67 -6.25
CA THR A 195 -8.56 -20.03 -6.51
C THR A 195 -8.69 -20.85 -5.22
N ARG A 196 -7.83 -20.61 -4.24
CA ARG A 196 -7.80 -21.36 -2.97
C ARG A 196 -8.77 -20.80 -1.93
N PHE A 197 -8.88 -19.47 -1.84
CA PHE A 197 -9.50 -18.78 -0.71
C PHE A 197 -10.70 -17.90 -1.08
N GLY A 198 -10.94 -17.68 -2.37
CA GLY A 198 -12.08 -16.91 -2.85
C GLY A 198 -11.69 -15.63 -3.62
N LYS A 199 -12.63 -15.15 -4.45
CA LYS A 199 -12.41 -14.02 -5.35
C LYS A 199 -12.43 -12.66 -4.66
N GLU A 200 -12.81 -12.58 -3.40
CA GLU A 200 -12.75 -11.37 -2.56
C GLU A 200 -11.32 -10.94 -2.24
N LEU A 201 -10.33 -11.83 -2.44
CA LEU A 201 -8.91 -11.47 -2.46
C LEU A 201 -8.57 -10.78 -3.78
N ASN A 202 -8.94 -9.51 -3.92
CA ASN A 202 -8.85 -8.79 -5.19
C ASN A 202 -7.89 -7.59 -5.17
N VAL A 203 -7.17 -7.39 -4.07
CA VAL A 203 -6.21 -6.29 -3.92
C VAL A 203 -4.80 -6.77 -4.26
N LEU A 204 -4.16 -6.08 -5.19
CA LEU A 204 -2.74 -6.25 -5.52
C LEU A 204 -2.05 -4.90 -5.39
N SER A 205 -1.40 -4.69 -4.25
CA SER A 205 -0.67 -3.45 -3.96
C SER A 205 0.79 -3.60 -4.36
N MET A 206 1.17 -2.97 -5.46
CA MET A 206 2.53 -2.97 -5.99
C MET A 206 2.74 -1.80 -6.95
N GLY A 207 4.01 -1.42 -7.17
CA GLY A 207 4.38 -0.28 -7.99
C GLY A 207 4.50 1.03 -7.21
N MET A 208 5.59 1.74 -7.48
CA MET A 208 5.96 3.01 -6.88
C MET A 208 6.29 4.04 -7.97
N SER A 209 6.82 5.20 -7.60
CA SER A 209 7.08 6.33 -8.52
C SER A 209 7.89 5.97 -9.77
N GLY A 210 8.75 4.95 -9.71
CA GLY A 210 9.64 4.56 -10.82
C GLY A 210 9.08 3.44 -11.72
N ASP A 211 8.10 2.68 -11.27
CA ASP A 211 7.70 1.42 -11.90
C ASP A 211 6.19 1.17 -11.94
N TYR A 212 5.36 2.10 -11.40
CA TYR A 212 3.90 1.93 -11.36
C TYR A 212 3.23 1.68 -12.72
N PRO A 213 3.71 2.19 -13.88
CA PRO A 213 3.09 1.84 -15.16
C PRO A 213 3.23 0.36 -15.47
N ILE A 214 4.42 -0.22 -15.21
CA ILE A 214 4.66 -1.67 -15.38
C ILE A 214 3.79 -2.47 -14.40
N ALA A 215 3.70 -2.03 -13.13
CA ALA A 215 2.85 -2.67 -12.14
C ALA A 215 1.38 -2.70 -12.57
N ILE A 216 0.86 -1.61 -13.13
CA ILE A 216 -0.50 -1.52 -13.67
C ILE A 216 -0.70 -2.49 -14.83
N GLU A 217 0.23 -2.53 -15.77
CA GLU A 217 0.18 -3.48 -16.89
C GLU A 217 0.15 -4.93 -16.39
N GLU A 218 0.82 -5.23 -15.27
CA GLU A 218 0.87 -6.55 -14.66
C GLU A 218 -0.23 -6.79 -13.60
N GLY A 219 -1.22 -5.90 -13.47
CA GLY A 219 -2.42 -6.19 -12.68
C GLY A 219 -2.52 -5.49 -11.34
N ALA A 220 -1.65 -4.54 -10.99
CA ALA A 220 -1.79 -3.76 -9.76
C ALA A 220 -3.18 -3.12 -9.66
N THR A 221 -3.78 -3.17 -8.47
CA THR A 221 -5.03 -2.47 -8.14
C THR A 221 -4.77 -1.25 -7.25
N ILE A 222 -3.61 -1.22 -6.57
CA ILE A 222 -3.14 -0.06 -5.81
C ILE A 222 -1.70 0.21 -6.24
N VAL A 223 -1.39 1.47 -6.59
CA VAL A 223 -0.02 1.96 -6.79
C VAL A 223 0.31 3.01 -5.72
N ARG A 224 1.53 2.95 -5.15
CA ARG A 224 1.95 3.76 -4.01
C ARG A 224 2.99 4.79 -4.42
N ILE A 225 2.57 6.03 -4.60
CA ILE A 225 3.38 7.08 -5.19
C ILE A 225 3.67 8.18 -4.17
N GLY A 226 4.94 8.43 -3.88
CA GLY A 226 5.36 9.48 -2.95
C GLY A 226 6.13 10.59 -3.65
N THR A 227 7.38 10.33 -4.03
CA THR A 227 8.31 11.33 -4.58
C THR A 227 7.76 12.01 -5.84
N ALA A 228 7.04 11.29 -6.69
CA ALA A 228 6.45 11.88 -7.90
C ALA A 228 5.27 12.84 -7.59
N ILE A 229 4.60 12.71 -6.44
CA ILE A 229 3.55 13.65 -5.99
C ILE A 229 4.18 14.84 -5.28
N TYR A 230 4.97 14.58 -4.23
CA TYR A 230 5.41 15.58 -3.27
C TYR A 230 6.80 16.20 -3.55
N GLY A 231 7.52 15.66 -4.55
CA GLY A 231 8.91 16.04 -4.82
C GLY A 231 9.91 15.28 -3.94
N ALA A 232 11.20 15.55 -4.16
CA ALA A 232 12.30 14.98 -3.38
C ALA A 232 12.15 15.29 -1.88
N ARG A 233 12.66 14.40 -1.04
CA ARG A 233 12.62 14.59 0.42
C ARG A 233 13.63 15.63 0.84
N ASP A 234 13.18 16.56 1.66
CA ASP A 234 14.07 17.48 2.37
C ASP A 234 14.47 16.86 3.71
N TYR A 235 15.67 16.29 3.76
CA TYR A 235 16.25 15.72 4.99
C TYR A 235 16.85 16.74 5.94
N SER A 236 16.85 18.04 5.58
CA SER A 236 17.42 19.12 6.40
C SER A 236 16.51 19.54 7.56
N LYS A 237 15.26 19.06 7.58
CA LYS A 237 14.22 19.41 8.58
C LYS A 237 14.04 18.32 9.66
N LYS A 238 15.11 17.67 10.07
CA LYS A 238 15.11 16.79 11.24
C LYS A 238 15.52 17.54 12.48
#